data_2172cffead307622ceb4509657269fab
#
_entry.id   2172cffead307622ceb4509657269fab
#
_cell.length_a   1.000
_cell.length_b   1.000
_cell.length_c   1.000
_cell.angle_alpha   90.00
_cell.angle_beta   90.00
_cell.angle_gamma   90.00
#
_symmetry.space_group_name_H-M   'P 1'
#
loop_
_entity.id
_entity.type
_entity.pdbx_description
1 polymer ?
#
loop_
_entity_poly.entity_id
_entity_poly.type
_entity_poly.pdbx_seq_one_letter_code
_entity_poly.pdbx_strand_id
1 'polypeptide(L)'
;GGLHGVGASVVNALSSQTIVQVHRDGKIHEIIFERGHTVQKITVIGETDYTGTTTRFKADSEIFKETTIYEYDILATRIRELAYLNRGIRITIADERTGQERSETFHFEGGIREYVEHINVNKEPIHVPIDVFGEKEGISVEIAMQYNAGFSSTIMSFANNINTYEGGTHE
;
A
#
# COMPACT_ATOMS: atom_id res chain seq x y z
N GLY A 1 -4.94 6.76 2.74
CA GLY A 1 -6.33 6.83 2.33
C GLY A 1 -6.49 7.43 0.95
N GLY A 2 -7.38 6.83 0.13
CA GLY A 2 -7.66 7.38 -1.19
C GLY A 2 -8.47 8.68 -1.11
N LEU A 3 -8.31 9.55 -2.11
CA LEU A 3 -8.99 10.86 -2.15
C LEU A 3 -10.52 10.75 -2.29
N HIS A 4 -11.04 9.62 -2.80
CA HIS A 4 -12.46 9.46 -3.14
C HIS A 4 -13.17 8.32 -2.39
N GLY A 5 -12.47 7.53 -1.58
CA GLY A 5 -13.05 6.39 -0.84
C GLY A 5 -13.57 5.23 -1.71
N VAL A 6 -13.21 5.19 -2.99
CA VAL A 6 -13.78 4.23 -3.97
C VAL A 6 -12.87 3.04 -4.29
N GLY A 7 -11.65 2.99 -3.75
CA GLY A 7 -10.66 1.97 -4.11
C GLY A 7 -11.17 0.54 -3.99
N ALA A 8 -11.75 0.19 -2.85
CA ALA A 8 -12.28 -1.15 -2.62
C ALA A 8 -13.48 -1.48 -3.56
N SER A 9 -14.34 -0.49 -3.82
CA SER A 9 -15.49 -0.66 -4.74
C SER A 9 -15.04 -0.87 -6.18
N VAL A 10 -13.97 -0.17 -6.60
CA VAL A 10 -13.37 -0.35 -7.94
C VAL A 10 -12.75 -1.72 -8.08
N VAL A 11 -11.97 -2.19 -7.09
CA VAL A 11 -11.41 -3.55 -7.10
C VAL A 11 -12.52 -4.59 -7.21
N ASN A 12 -13.61 -4.43 -6.44
CA ASN A 12 -14.75 -5.33 -6.51
C ASN A 12 -15.40 -5.33 -7.90
N ALA A 13 -15.66 -4.15 -8.49
CA ALA A 13 -16.27 -4.05 -9.82
C ALA A 13 -15.40 -4.63 -10.94
N LEU A 14 -14.06 -4.54 -10.82
CA LEU A 14 -13.09 -5.04 -11.80
C LEU A 14 -12.66 -6.50 -11.57
N SER A 15 -13.29 -7.18 -10.62
CA SER A 15 -12.99 -8.57 -10.28
C SER A 15 -14.09 -9.51 -10.74
N SER A 16 -13.70 -10.65 -11.33
CA SER A 16 -14.66 -11.74 -11.63
C SER A 16 -15.27 -12.31 -10.36
N GLN A 17 -14.51 -12.30 -9.24
CA GLN A 17 -15.01 -12.66 -7.91
C GLN A 17 -14.26 -11.87 -6.84
N THR A 18 -14.98 -11.45 -5.79
CA THR A 18 -14.42 -10.87 -4.57
C THR A 18 -15.06 -11.55 -3.36
N ILE A 19 -14.22 -12.04 -2.44
CA ILE A 19 -14.64 -12.65 -1.18
C ILE A 19 -14.07 -11.82 -0.06
N VAL A 20 -14.92 -11.35 0.85
CA VAL A 20 -14.49 -10.61 2.04
C VAL A 20 -14.92 -11.39 3.28
N GLN A 21 -13.94 -11.70 4.13
CA GLN A 21 -14.13 -12.33 5.42
C GLN A 21 -13.72 -11.36 6.52
N VAL A 22 -14.62 -11.09 7.44
CA VAL A 22 -14.38 -10.24 8.61
C VAL A 22 -14.42 -11.09 9.87
N HIS A 23 -13.30 -11.12 10.58
CA HIS A 23 -13.13 -11.78 11.88
C HIS A 23 -13.46 -10.76 12.96
N ARG A 24 -14.61 -10.93 13.62
CA ARG A 24 -15.10 -9.99 14.63
C ARG A 24 -16.10 -10.67 15.59
N ASP A 25 -16.04 -10.27 16.86
CA ASP A 25 -16.97 -10.72 17.90
C ASP A 25 -17.07 -12.26 18.00
N GLY A 26 -15.91 -12.93 17.88
CA GLY A 26 -15.79 -14.39 17.96
C GLY A 26 -16.29 -15.14 16.72
N LYS A 27 -16.66 -14.45 15.66
CA LYS A 27 -17.23 -15.05 14.45
C LYS A 27 -16.53 -14.58 13.18
N ILE A 28 -16.58 -15.44 12.15
CA ILE A 28 -16.15 -15.14 10.80
C ILE A 28 -17.39 -14.85 9.96
N HIS A 29 -17.50 -13.60 9.50
CA HIS A 29 -18.57 -13.15 8.60
C HIS A 29 -18.03 -13.11 7.18
N GLU A 30 -18.73 -13.72 6.23
CA GLU A 30 -18.33 -13.75 4.82
C GLU A 30 -19.40 -13.13 3.94
N ILE A 31 -18.96 -12.38 2.93
CA ILE A 31 -19.78 -11.88 1.81
C ILE A 31 -19.04 -12.14 0.50
N ILE A 32 -19.78 -12.51 -0.55
CA ILE A 32 -19.21 -12.81 -1.87
C ILE A 32 -19.88 -11.92 -2.93
N PHE A 33 -19.03 -11.40 -3.81
CA PHE A 33 -19.43 -10.60 -4.96
C PHE A 33 -18.89 -11.22 -6.26
N GLU A 34 -19.61 -11.01 -7.34
CA GLU A 34 -19.14 -11.23 -8.70
C GLU A 34 -19.37 -9.96 -9.52
N ARG A 35 -18.29 -9.41 -10.09
CA ARG A 35 -18.33 -8.16 -10.88
C ARG A 35 -19.06 -7.01 -10.19
N GLY A 36 -18.82 -6.84 -8.88
CA GLY A 36 -19.48 -5.83 -8.06
C GLY A 36 -20.88 -6.17 -7.54
N HIS A 37 -21.50 -7.25 -8.03
CA HIS A 37 -22.82 -7.67 -7.58
C HIS A 37 -22.74 -8.68 -6.43
N THR A 38 -23.53 -8.49 -5.37
CA THR A 38 -23.60 -9.43 -4.25
C THR A 38 -24.25 -10.73 -4.69
N VAL A 39 -23.51 -11.84 -4.68
CA VAL A 39 -24.02 -13.19 -4.98
C VAL A 39 -24.27 -14.00 -3.71
N GLN A 40 -23.55 -13.73 -2.62
CA GLN A 40 -23.81 -14.25 -1.29
C GLN A 40 -23.89 -13.08 -0.31
N LYS A 41 -25.00 -12.95 0.42
CA LYS A 41 -25.15 -11.98 1.51
C LYS A 41 -24.27 -12.39 2.71
N ILE A 42 -24.04 -11.45 3.62
CA ILE A 42 -23.26 -11.70 4.84
C ILE A 42 -23.81 -12.93 5.56
N THR A 43 -22.92 -13.90 5.75
CA THR A 43 -23.20 -15.19 6.41
C THR A 43 -22.11 -15.49 7.41
N VAL A 44 -22.44 -16.05 8.56
CA VAL A 44 -21.46 -16.57 9.51
C VAL A 44 -20.99 -17.94 9.04
N ILE A 45 -19.68 -18.09 8.81
CA ILE A 45 -19.08 -19.30 8.27
C ILE A 45 -18.22 -20.07 9.28
N GLY A 46 -17.94 -19.48 10.46
CA GLY A 46 -17.11 -20.10 11.47
C GLY A 46 -16.90 -19.22 12.70
N GLU A 47 -16.05 -19.69 13.61
CA GLU A 47 -15.61 -19.00 14.81
C GLU A 47 -14.15 -18.54 14.65
N THR A 48 -13.76 -17.52 15.43
CA THR A 48 -12.40 -16.95 15.43
C THR A 48 -12.05 -16.39 16.81
N ASP A 49 -10.77 -16.44 17.15
CA ASP A 49 -10.20 -15.89 18.39
C ASP A 49 -9.44 -14.56 18.18
N TYR A 50 -9.40 -14.06 16.95
CA TYR A 50 -8.74 -12.80 16.60
C TYR A 50 -9.67 -11.88 15.79
N THR A 51 -9.26 -10.62 15.67
CA THR A 51 -9.93 -9.63 14.80
C THR A 51 -9.10 -9.32 13.57
N GLY A 52 -9.76 -9.18 12.42
CA GLY A 52 -9.07 -8.86 11.18
C GLY A 52 -10.00 -8.94 9.98
N THR A 53 -9.47 -8.64 8.81
CA THR A 53 -10.20 -8.73 7.55
C THR A 53 -9.32 -9.43 6.50
N THR A 54 -9.89 -10.42 5.82
CA THR A 54 -9.30 -11.06 4.65
C THR A 54 -10.10 -10.67 3.43
N THR A 55 -9.45 -10.10 2.43
CA THR A 55 -10.07 -9.82 1.13
C THR A 55 -9.34 -10.62 0.05
N ARG A 56 -10.10 -11.45 -0.67
CA ARG A 56 -9.61 -12.20 -1.84
C ARG A 56 -10.33 -11.66 -3.06
N PHE A 57 -9.58 -11.44 -4.13
CA PHE A 57 -10.18 -11.00 -5.39
C PHE A 57 -9.42 -11.58 -6.57
N LYS A 58 -10.13 -11.75 -7.68
CA LYS A 58 -9.57 -12.25 -8.93
C LYS A 58 -9.89 -11.26 -10.04
N ALA A 59 -8.86 -10.67 -10.63
CA ALA A 59 -9.01 -9.76 -11.76
C ALA A 59 -9.84 -10.40 -12.88
N ASP A 60 -10.78 -9.63 -13.45
CA ASP A 60 -11.67 -10.12 -14.50
C ASP A 60 -10.97 -10.09 -15.87
N SER A 61 -10.74 -11.28 -16.47
CA SER A 61 -10.13 -11.40 -17.79
C SER A 61 -11.00 -10.86 -18.93
N GLU A 62 -12.28 -10.59 -18.70
CA GLU A 62 -13.13 -9.91 -19.67
C GLU A 62 -12.86 -8.40 -19.72
N ILE A 63 -12.30 -7.83 -18.63
CA ILE A 63 -11.91 -6.42 -18.54
C ILE A 63 -10.41 -6.28 -18.84
N PHE A 64 -9.57 -7.06 -18.16
CA PHE A 64 -8.11 -7.07 -18.33
C PHE A 64 -7.70 -8.01 -19.46
N LYS A 65 -7.76 -7.52 -20.71
CA LYS A 65 -7.54 -8.33 -21.91
C LYS A 65 -6.07 -8.71 -22.13
N GLU A 66 -5.14 -7.85 -21.71
CA GLU A 66 -3.70 -8.06 -21.95
C GLU A 66 -3.11 -9.04 -20.96
N THR A 67 -3.37 -8.85 -19.67
CA THR A 67 -2.88 -9.73 -18.61
C THR A 67 -3.69 -9.61 -17.32
N THR A 68 -3.79 -10.71 -16.58
CA THR A 68 -4.27 -10.74 -15.19
C THR A 68 -3.15 -11.16 -14.23
N ILE A 69 -1.90 -11.24 -14.71
CA ILE A 69 -0.75 -11.67 -13.92
C ILE A 69 -0.14 -10.45 -13.24
N TYR A 70 0.00 -10.53 -11.93
CA TYR A 70 0.66 -9.48 -11.13
C TYR A 70 2.18 -9.63 -11.19
N GLU A 71 2.87 -8.50 -11.32
CA GLU A 71 4.33 -8.43 -11.26
C GLU A 71 4.78 -8.10 -9.83
N TYR A 72 5.45 -9.05 -9.20
CA TYR A 72 5.87 -8.94 -7.81
C TYR A 72 6.71 -7.70 -7.53
N ASP A 73 7.72 -7.42 -8.37
CA ASP A 73 8.69 -6.33 -8.11
C ASP A 73 8.03 -4.95 -8.18
N ILE A 74 7.03 -4.77 -9.05
CA ILE A 74 6.22 -3.55 -9.13
C ILE A 74 5.42 -3.37 -7.84
N LEU A 75 4.74 -4.43 -7.39
CA LEU A 75 3.96 -4.41 -6.15
C LEU A 75 4.85 -4.21 -4.92
N ALA A 76 5.97 -4.93 -4.82
CA ALA A 76 6.91 -4.84 -3.71
C ALA A 76 7.49 -3.44 -3.58
N THR A 77 7.86 -2.79 -4.71
CA THR A 77 8.35 -1.41 -4.73
C THR A 77 7.30 -0.45 -4.15
N ARG A 78 6.05 -0.56 -4.60
CA ARG A 78 4.97 0.31 -4.11
C ARG A 78 4.61 0.03 -2.65
N ILE A 79 4.62 -1.22 -2.22
CA ILE A 79 4.36 -1.60 -0.82
C ILE A 79 5.47 -1.10 0.10
N ARG A 80 6.74 -1.18 -0.35
CA ARG A 80 7.88 -0.61 0.39
C ARG A 80 7.73 0.90 0.58
N GLU A 81 7.39 1.62 -0.47
CA GLU A 81 7.09 3.06 -0.41
C GLU A 81 5.99 3.37 0.61
N LEU A 82 4.87 2.65 0.55
CA LEU A 82 3.78 2.80 1.51
C LEU A 82 4.21 2.52 2.96
N ALA A 83 5.11 1.56 3.18
CA ALA A 83 5.64 1.26 4.50
C ALA A 83 6.54 2.41 5.04
N TYR A 84 7.31 3.08 4.19
CA TYR A 84 8.06 4.29 4.57
C TYR A 84 7.13 5.46 4.90
N LEU A 85 6.07 5.66 4.11
CA LEU A 85 5.09 6.73 4.32
C LEU A 85 4.22 6.54 5.56
N ASN A 86 4.15 5.32 6.11
CA ASN A 86 3.34 4.99 7.27
C ASN A 86 4.21 4.39 8.37
N ARG A 87 4.87 5.25 9.11
CA ARG A 87 5.80 4.89 10.20
C ARG A 87 5.23 3.80 11.11
N GLY A 88 6.02 2.76 11.36
CA GLY A 88 5.66 1.67 12.27
C GLY A 88 4.66 0.64 11.72
N ILE A 89 4.09 0.84 10.53
CA ILE A 89 3.27 -0.19 9.91
C ILE A 89 4.14 -1.37 9.44
N ARG A 90 3.60 -2.59 9.55
CA ARG A 90 4.23 -3.79 9.02
C ARG A 90 3.41 -4.30 7.84
N ILE A 91 4.03 -4.39 6.66
CA ILE A 91 3.39 -4.91 5.45
C ILE A 91 4.23 -6.06 4.90
N THR A 92 3.59 -7.20 4.69
CA THR A 92 4.23 -8.37 4.05
C THR A 92 3.61 -8.58 2.68
N ILE A 93 4.45 -8.78 1.67
CA ILE A 93 4.06 -9.28 0.36
C ILE A 93 4.63 -10.68 0.17
N ALA A 94 3.81 -11.60 -0.35
CA ALA A 94 4.23 -12.94 -0.70
C ALA A 94 3.74 -13.30 -2.11
N ASP A 95 4.60 -13.92 -2.89
CA ASP A 95 4.26 -14.61 -4.13
C ASP A 95 4.25 -16.12 -3.82
N GLU A 96 3.08 -16.74 -3.95
CA GLU A 96 2.88 -18.16 -3.65
C GLU A 96 2.76 -18.99 -4.92
N ARG A 97 3.09 -18.42 -6.09
CA ARG A 97 3.07 -19.15 -7.37
C ARG A 97 4.18 -20.17 -7.40
N THR A 98 3.84 -21.42 -7.75
CA THR A 98 4.78 -22.55 -7.81
C THR A 98 6.00 -22.23 -8.67
N GLY A 99 7.20 -22.36 -8.08
CA GLY A 99 8.48 -22.05 -8.72
C GLY A 99 8.86 -20.57 -8.76
N GLN A 100 8.07 -19.69 -8.11
CA GLN A 100 8.33 -18.26 -7.97
C GLN A 100 8.15 -17.79 -6.53
N GLU A 101 8.05 -18.72 -5.58
CA GLU A 101 7.76 -18.45 -4.18
C GLU A 101 8.79 -17.49 -3.58
N ARG A 102 8.34 -16.35 -3.10
CA ARG A 102 9.16 -15.37 -2.41
C ARG A 102 8.30 -14.48 -1.50
N SER A 103 8.89 -13.98 -0.42
CA SER A 103 8.20 -13.11 0.53
C SER A 103 9.15 -12.07 1.07
N GLU A 104 8.65 -10.85 1.22
CA GLU A 104 9.36 -9.73 1.85
C GLU A 104 8.44 -9.04 2.87
N THR A 105 9.01 -8.60 3.98
CA THR A 105 8.30 -7.80 4.99
C THR A 105 8.95 -6.44 5.12
N PHE A 106 8.16 -5.40 5.00
CA PHE A 106 8.56 -4.00 5.14
C PHE A 106 8.04 -3.44 6.46
N HIS A 107 8.93 -2.85 7.24
CA HIS A 107 8.61 -2.23 8.52
C HIS A 107 9.67 -1.19 8.86
N PHE A 108 9.32 0.09 8.84
CA PHE A 108 10.24 1.21 8.97
C PHE A 108 9.78 2.13 10.11
N GLU A 109 10.53 2.12 11.21
CA GLU A 109 10.22 2.96 12.38
C GLU A 109 10.62 4.44 12.16
N GLY A 110 11.59 4.71 11.32
CA GLY A 110 12.03 6.07 10.96
C GLY A 110 11.21 6.74 9.86
N GLY A 111 10.28 6.02 9.22
CA GLY A 111 9.38 6.60 8.22
C GLY A 111 10.11 7.21 7.02
N ILE A 112 9.73 8.45 6.63
CA ILE A 112 10.32 9.11 5.44
C ILE A 112 11.79 9.48 5.63
N ARG A 113 12.29 9.58 6.85
CA ARG A 113 13.72 9.73 7.11
C ARG A 113 14.51 8.53 6.62
N GLU A 114 14.08 7.30 6.98
CA GLU A 114 14.70 6.06 6.47
C GLU A 114 14.50 5.93 4.94
N TYR A 115 13.41 6.48 4.40
CA TYR A 115 13.20 6.49 2.95
C TYR A 115 14.26 7.32 2.23
N VAL A 116 14.58 8.50 2.73
CA VAL A 116 15.65 9.35 2.18
C VAL A 116 17.01 8.64 2.27
N GLU A 117 17.32 7.98 3.39
CA GLU A 117 18.52 7.16 3.54
C GLU A 117 18.56 6.03 2.49
N HIS A 118 17.46 5.32 2.31
CA HIS A 118 17.33 4.26 1.30
C HIS A 118 17.58 4.76 -0.12
N ILE A 119 17.01 5.90 -0.50
CA ILE A 119 17.21 6.51 -1.84
C ILE A 119 18.66 6.92 -2.06
N ASN A 120 19.38 7.28 -1.00
CA ASN A 120 20.75 7.76 -1.06
C ASN A 120 21.82 6.70 -0.75
N VAL A 121 21.44 5.46 -0.48
CA VAL A 121 22.36 4.39 -0.05
C VAL A 121 23.60 4.23 -0.94
N ASN A 122 23.47 4.49 -2.26
CA ASN A 122 24.55 4.39 -3.24
C ASN A 122 24.96 5.76 -3.83
N LYS A 123 24.64 6.90 -3.17
CA LYS A 123 24.84 8.24 -3.72
C LYS A 123 25.79 9.12 -2.91
N GLU A 124 26.62 8.53 -2.05
CA GLU A 124 27.60 9.24 -1.21
C GLU A 124 26.97 10.43 -0.46
N PRO A 125 26.12 10.20 0.54
CA PRO A 125 25.48 11.28 1.30
C PRO A 125 26.53 12.07 2.08
N ILE A 126 26.40 13.42 2.09
CA ILE A 126 27.38 14.33 2.71
C ILE A 126 27.00 14.76 4.13
N HIS A 127 25.82 14.39 4.60
CA HIS A 127 25.35 14.62 5.97
C HIS A 127 24.29 13.59 6.35
N VAL A 128 23.93 13.51 7.63
CA VAL A 128 22.78 12.72 8.10
C VAL A 128 21.47 13.32 7.58
N PRO A 129 20.40 12.54 7.39
CA PRO A 129 19.12 13.08 6.98
C PRO A 129 18.59 14.13 7.96
N ILE A 130 18.03 15.19 7.41
CA ILE A 130 17.32 16.24 8.14
C ILE A 130 15.84 15.91 8.01
N ASP A 131 15.12 15.79 9.11
CA ASP A 131 13.69 15.58 9.15
C ASP A 131 12.99 16.66 9.98
N VAL A 132 11.83 17.10 9.51
CA VAL A 132 11.01 18.12 10.14
C VAL A 132 9.56 17.67 10.11
N PHE A 133 8.90 17.79 11.25
CA PHE A 133 7.45 17.57 11.38
C PHE A 133 6.77 18.84 11.87
N GLY A 134 5.61 19.17 11.33
CA GLY A 134 4.78 20.27 11.77
C GLY A 134 3.30 19.94 11.62
N GLU A 135 2.48 20.52 12.50
CA GLU A 135 1.03 20.43 12.42
C GLU A 135 0.40 21.79 12.66
N LYS A 136 -0.54 22.17 11.81
CA LYS A 136 -1.31 23.39 11.95
C LYS A 136 -2.71 23.21 11.40
N GLU A 137 -3.72 23.60 12.19
CA GLU A 137 -5.14 23.57 11.78
C GLU A 137 -5.61 22.19 11.25
N GLY A 138 -5.08 21.08 11.86
CA GLY A 138 -5.41 19.73 11.46
C GLY A 138 -4.70 19.24 10.19
N ILE A 139 -3.75 20.02 9.65
CA ILE A 139 -2.88 19.63 8.55
C ILE A 139 -1.52 19.27 9.13
N SER A 140 -1.09 18.03 8.93
CA SER A 140 0.24 17.56 9.30
C SER A 140 1.16 17.58 8.08
N VAL A 141 2.38 18.08 8.26
CA VAL A 141 3.43 18.11 7.23
C VAL A 141 4.67 17.43 7.78
N GLU A 142 5.22 16.51 7.02
CA GLU A 142 6.49 15.84 7.32
C GLU A 142 7.42 16.01 6.13
N ILE A 143 8.66 16.43 6.37
CA ILE A 143 9.68 16.66 5.34
C ILE A 143 10.94 15.92 5.77
N ALA A 144 11.56 15.18 4.85
CA ALA A 144 12.90 14.64 5.04
C ALA A 144 13.77 14.97 3.83
N MET A 145 15.04 15.34 4.08
CA MET A 145 15.99 15.70 3.03
C MET A 145 17.40 15.27 3.37
N GLN A 146 18.17 14.96 2.34
CA GLN A 146 19.58 14.65 2.44
C GLN A 146 20.29 15.02 1.14
N TYR A 147 21.38 15.77 1.25
CA TYR A 147 22.24 16.04 0.11
C TYR A 147 23.26 14.91 -0.10
N ASN A 148 23.65 14.72 -1.36
CA ASN A 148 24.67 13.76 -1.77
C ASN A 148 25.67 14.42 -2.72
N ALA A 149 26.78 13.74 -3.03
CA ALA A 149 27.82 14.24 -3.92
C ALA A 149 27.47 14.21 -5.42
N GLY A 150 26.31 13.67 -5.78
CA GLY A 150 25.85 13.57 -7.18
C GLY A 150 25.30 14.89 -7.72
N PHE A 151 25.11 14.92 -9.05
CA PHE A 151 24.58 16.10 -9.78
C PHE A 151 23.08 16.02 -10.05
N SER A 152 22.39 14.94 -9.65
CA SER A 152 20.96 14.77 -9.84
C SER A 152 20.20 14.95 -8.54
N SER A 153 19.06 15.64 -8.60
CA SER A 153 18.13 15.72 -7.49
C SER A 153 16.98 14.73 -7.65
N THR A 154 16.47 14.21 -6.55
CA THR A 154 15.24 13.43 -6.49
C THR A 154 14.32 14.13 -5.50
N ILE A 155 13.16 14.60 -5.96
CA ILE A 155 12.14 15.23 -5.13
C ILE A 155 10.89 14.38 -5.26
N MET A 156 10.27 14.03 -4.13
CA MET A 156 9.02 13.28 -4.06
C MET A 156 8.08 14.00 -3.14
N SER A 157 6.84 14.19 -3.56
CA SER A 157 5.79 14.80 -2.74
C SER A 157 4.56 13.91 -2.69
N PHE A 158 3.90 13.87 -1.54
CA PHE A 158 2.77 12.99 -1.28
C PHE A 158 1.67 13.75 -0.54
N ALA A 159 0.43 13.52 -0.96
CA ALA A 159 -0.75 13.96 -0.24
C ALA A 159 -1.52 12.71 0.21
N ASN A 160 -1.65 12.49 1.53
CA ASN A 160 -2.29 11.30 2.11
C ASN A 160 -1.77 9.98 1.50
N ASN A 161 -0.45 9.82 1.38
CA ASN A 161 0.27 8.67 0.81
C ASN A 161 0.09 8.48 -0.73
N ILE A 162 -0.47 9.47 -1.42
CA ILE A 162 -0.58 9.47 -2.88
C ILE A 162 0.51 10.39 -3.43
N ASN A 163 1.37 9.83 -4.30
CA ASN A 163 2.40 10.62 -4.96
C ASN A 163 1.77 11.67 -5.88
N THR A 164 2.28 12.91 -5.81
CA THR A 164 1.82 14.06 -6.62
C THR A 164 2.88 14.37 -7.68
N TYR A 165 2.85 13.65 -8.81
CA TYR A 165 3.86 13.70 -9.87
C TYR A 165 3.96 15.05 -10.61
N GLU A 166 2.89 15.83 -10.61
CA GLU A 166 2.81 17.09 -11.35
C GLU A 166 2.97 18.30 -10.43
N GLY A 167 3.57 18.09 -9.25
CA GLY A 167 3.55 19.10 -8.23
C GLY A 167 2.14 19.33 -7.68
N GLY A 168 2.05 19.69 -6.46
CA GLY A 168 0.79 20.05 -5.84
C GLY A 168 0.87 21.47 -5.34
N THR A 169 -0.17 21.93 -4.68
CA THR A 169 -0.17 23.20 -3.96
C THR A 169 0.82 23.26 -2.77
N HIS A 170 1.55 22.18 -2.55
CA HIS A 170 2.51 21.97 -1.46
C HIS A 170 3.96 21.81 -1.93
N GLU A 171 4.23 21.98 -3.22
CA GLU A 171 5.59 22.12 -3.79
C GLU A 171 6.20 23.49 -3.63
#